data_e28b61d6f315f8ed8b1d245e2f464cb7
#
_entry.id   e28b61d6f315f8ed8b1d245e2f464cb7
#
_cell.length_a   1.000
_cell.length_b   1.000
_cell.length_c   1.000
_cell.angle_alpha   90.00
_cell.angle_beta   90.00
_cell.angle_gamma   90.00
#
_symmetry.space_group_name_H-M   'P 1'
#
loop_
_entity.id
_entity.type
_entity.pdbx_description
1 polymer ?
#
loop_
_entity_poly.entity_id
_entity_poly.type
_entity_poly.pdbx_seq_one_letter_code
_entity_poly.pdbx_strand_id
1 'polypeptide(L)'
;MTTTVETAVATGRVARVIGPVVDVEFPVDAMPEIYNALTVEVADPAEDGKIKVLTLEVAQHLGDGVIRAISMQPTDGLVRQAPVTDTGNGITVPVGEMTKGKVFNTLGQILNKPEAEAEVTERWPIHRKAPAFDQLESKTEMFETGVKVIDLLTPYVKGGKIGLFGGAGVGKTVLIQEMIYRVANNHDGVSVFAGVGERTREGNDLIEEMAESGVIDKTALVFGQMDEPPGTRLRVALAGLTMAEYFRDVMKQDVLFFIDNIFRYTQAGSEVSTLLGRMPSAVGYQPNLADEMGLLQERITSTRGHSITSMQAIYVPADDLTDPAPATTFAHLDATTVLSRPISEKGIYPAVDPLDSTSRILDPRYIAKDHYDTAMRVKGILQKYKDLQDIIAILGMDELGEEDKLTVFRARRIERFLSQNTHVAKQFTGVDGSDVPLDESIAAFNSIADGEYDHFPEQAFFMCGGIEDLKANAKELGVS
;
A
#
# COMPACT_ATOMS: atom_id res chain seq x y z
N MET A 1 -45.83 -9.47 4.28
CA MET A 1 -45.46 -10.14 5.55
C MET A 1 -44.13 -10.83 5.28
N THR A 2 -43.06 -10.16 5.55
CA THR A 2 -41.68 -10.72 5.49
C THR A 2 -41.46 -11.39 6.82
N THR A 3 -41.53 -12.69 6.86
CA THR A 3 -41.11 -13.50 8.00
C THR A 3 -39.63 -13.38 8.11
N THR A 4 -39.15 -12.60 9.08
CA THR A 4 -37.78 -12.70 9.61
C THR A 4 -37.63 -14.10 10.21
N VAL A 5 -36.97 -14.97 9.47
CA VAL A 5 -36.48 -16.23 10.03
C VAL A 5 -35.34 -15.81 10.96
N GLU A 6 -35.58 -15.82 12.27
CA GLU A 6 -34.50 -15.86 13.26
C GLU A 6 -33.72 -17.15 12.97
N THR A 7 -32.58 -17.00 12.32
CA THR A 7 -31.62 -18.09 12.14
C THR A 7 -31.17 -18.51 13.53
N ALA A 8 -31.59 -19.68 13.96
CA ALA A 8 -31.13 -20.25 15.24
C ALA A 8 -29.60 -20.30 15.19
N VAL A 9 -28.96 -19.62 16.15
CA VAL A 9 -27.50 -19.58 16.28
C VAL A 9 -27.00 -21.00 16.51
N ALA A 10 -26.24 -21.53 15.53
CA ALA A 10 -25.69 -22.88 15.64
C ALA A 10 -24.57 -22.92 16.69
N THR A 11 -24.60 -23.91 17.54
CA THR A 11 -23.58 -24.12 18.59
C THR A 11 -22.85 -25.42 18.33
N GLY A 12 -21.51 -25.35 18.24
CA GLY A 12 -20.62 -26.48 18.11
C GLY A 12 -19.71 -26.67 19.34
N ARG A 13 -18.77 -27.57 19.24
CA ARG A 13 -17.79 -27.86 20.27
C ARG A 13 -16.40 -28.05 19.68
N VAL A 14 -15.38 -27.53 20.36
CA VAL A 14 -13.98 -27.72 19.97
C VAL A 14 -13.64 -29.22 20.02
N ALA A 15 -13.27 -29.78 18.87
CA ALA A 15 -12.82 -31.17 18.75
C ALA A 15 -11.29 -31.27 18.95
N ARG A 16 -10.54 -30.35 18.31
CA ARG A 16 -9.08 -30.39 18.33
C ARG A 16 -8.50 -28.97 18.14
N VAL A 17 -7.38 -28.70 18.80
CA VAL A 17 -6.60 -27.46 18.65
C VAL A 17 -5.19 -27.83 18.17
N ILE A 18 -4.74 -27.21 17.09
CA ILE A 18 -3.39 -27.38 16.52
C ILE A 18 -2.81 -26.01 16.22
N GLY A 19 -2.17 -25.39 17.22
CA GLY A 19 -1.73 -24.01 17.10
C GLY A 19 -2.91 -23.09 16.73
N PRO A 20 -2.82 -22.26 15.69
CA PRO A 20 -3.89 -21.36 15.28
C PRO A 20 -5.05 -22.05 14.53
N VAL A 21 -4.98 -23.36 14.29
CA VAL A 21 -6.04 -24.12 13.62
C VAL A 21 -6.86 -24.87 14.64
N VAL A 22 -8.19 -24.75 14.54
CA VAL A 22 -9.16 -25.35 15.45
C VAL A 22 -10.19 -26.14 14.65
N ASP A 23 -10.32 -27.43 14.96
CA ASP A 23 -11.38 -28.27 14.43
C ASP A 23 -12.58 -28.22 15.39
N VAL A 24 -13.77 -27.97 14.84
CA VAL A 24 -15.01 -27.80 15.61
C VAL A 24 -16.08 -28.75 15.05
N GLU A 25 -16.77 -29.43 15.94
CA GLU A 25 -17.93 -30.28 15.61
C GLU A 25 -19.20 -29.47 15.71
N PHE A 26 -20.00 -29.51 14.65
CA PHE A 26 -21.36 -28.96 14.57
C PHE A 26 -22.37 -30.05 14.20
N PRO A 27 -23.66 -29.87 14.53
CA PRO A 27 -24.71 -30.71 13.98
C PRO A 27 -24.69 -30.66 12.45
N VAL A 28 -24.85 -31.79 11.79
CA VAL A 28 -24.75 -31.90 10.30
C VAL A 28 -25.75 -31.02 9.56
N ASP A 29 -26.89 -30.77 10.19
CA ASP A 29 -27.98 -29.92 9.69
C ASP A 29 -27.79 -28.42 10.01
N ALA A 30 -26.75 -28.06 10.77
CA ALA A 30 -26.45 -26.69 11.19
C ALA A 30 -24.95 -26.34 11.03
N MET A 31 -24.37 -26.76 9.92
CA MET A 31 -22.97 -26.49 9.59
C MET A 31 -22.78 -25.02 9.21
N PRO A 32 -21.77 -24.31 9.79
CA PRO A 32 -21.44 -22.97 9.39
C PRO A 32 -20.92 -22.90 7.96
N GLU A 33 -21.19 -21.80 7.28
CA GLU A 33 -20.66 -21.56 5.94
C GLU A 33 -19.17 -21.23 5.99
N ILE A 34 -18.48 -21.45 4.86
CA ILE A 34 -17.09 -21.02 4.70
C ILE A 34 -16.99 -19.50 4.89
N TYR A 35 -15.96 -19.06 5.61
CA TYR A 35 -15.72 -17.69 6.05
C TYR A 35 -16.62 -17.17 7.17
N ASN A 36 -17.57 -17.95 7.69
CA ASN A 36 -18.29 -17.53 8.89
C ASN A 36 -17.32 -17.32 10.04
N ALA A 37 -17.59 -16.28 10.83
CA ALA A 37 -16.91 -16.02 12.09
C ALA A 37 -17.58 -16.83 13.20
N LEU A 38 -16.77 -17.60 13.91
CA LEU A 38 -17.17 -18.35 15.09
C LEU A 38 -16.58 -17.68 16.33
N THR A 39 -17.29 -17.70 17.43
CA THR A 39 -16.81 -17.18 18.70
C THR A 39 -16.72 -18.28 19.75
N VAL A 40 -15.66 -18.23 20.56
CA VAL A 40 -15.46 -19.12 21.70
C VAL A 40 -14.92 -18.36 22.88
N GLU A 41 -15.52 -18.56 24.05
CA GLU A 41 -15.07 -17.97 25.30
C GLU A 41 -13.96 -18.80 25.91
N VAL A 42 -12.88 -18.14 26.29
CA VAL A 42 -11.69 -18.79 26.87
C VAL A 42 -11.25 -18.00 28.10
N ALA A 43 -10.88 -18.72 29.17
CA ALA A 43 -10.22 -18.09 30.30
C ALA A 43 -8.86 -17.50 29.86
N ASP A 44 -8.65 -16.24 30.18
CA ASP A 44 -7.37 -15.60 29.84
C ASP A 44 -6.26 -16.14 30.75
N PRO A 45 -5.22 -16.79 30.19
CA PRO A 45 -4.16 -17.34 31.02
C PRO A 45 -3.26 -16.24 31.66
N ALA A 46 -3.31 -15.02 31.12
CA ALA A 46 -2.52 -13.89 31.62
C ALA A 46 -3.22 -13.09 32.74
N GLU A 47 -4.55 -13.13 32.77
CA GLU A 47 -5.35 -12.40 33.76
C GLU A 47 -6.37 -13.31 34.43
N ASP A 48 -6.08 -13.69 35.67
CA ASP A 48 -6.89 -14.63 36.45
C ASP A 48 -8.34 -14.14 36.56
N GLY A 49 -9.28 -14.97 36.14
CA GLY A 49 -10.73 -14.69 36.19
C GLY A 49 -11.29 -13.86 35.05
N LYS A 50 -10.48 -13.38 34.09
CA LYS A 50 -10.98 -12.76 32.88
C LYS A 50 -11.33 -13.79 31.82
N ILE A 51 -12.41 -13.52 31.10
CA ILE A 51 -12.81 -14.28 29.90
C ILE A 51 -12.49 -13.43 28.68
N LYS A 52 -11.76 -14.01 27.73
CA LYS A 52 -11.56 -13.44 26.41
C LYS A 52 -12.41 -14.20 25.39
N VAL A 53 -12.85 -13.50 24.36
CA VAL A 53 -13.57 -14.08 23.23
C VAL A 53 -12.59 -14.24 22.09
N LEU A 54 -12.36 -15.48 21.64
CA LEU A 54 -11.62 -15.76 20.44
C LEU A 54 -12.55 -15.78 19.24
N THR A 55 -12.09 -15.21 18.13
CA THR A 55 -12.77 -15.29 16.83
C THR A 55 -12.04 -16.26 15.94
N LEU A 56 -12.78 -17.23 15.42
CA LEU A 56 -12.30 -18.22 14.46
C LEU A 56 -12.98 -17.97 13.11
N GLU A 57 -12.30 -18.19 12.02
CA GLU A 57 -12.88 -18.13 10.68
C GLU A 57 -12.92 -19.53 10.07
N VAL A 58 -14.09 -19.94 9.61
CA VAL A 58 -14.27 -21.26 8.94
C VAL A 58 -13.48 -21.30 7.64
N ALA A 59 -12.55 -22.24 7.52
CA ALA A 59 -11.68 -22.41 6.35
C ALA A 59 -12.04 -23.62 5.49
N GLN A 60 -12.50 -24.71 6.10
CA GLN A 60 -12.80 -25.97 5.41
C GLN A 60 -13.91 -26.75 6.11
N HIS A 61 -14.70 -27.48 5.34
CA HIS A 61 -15.53 -28.59 5.83
C HIS A 61 -14.73 -29.90 5.66
N LEU A 62 -14.57 -30.63 6.76
CA LEU A 62 -13.83 -31.92 6.75
C LEU A 62 -14.74 -33.13 6.56
N GLY A 63 -16.06 -32.95 6.58
CA GLY A 63 -17.04 -34.04 6.60
C GLY A 63 -17.45 -34.42 8.03
N ASP A 64 -18.48 -35.26 8.14
CA ASP A 64 -18.99 -35.83 9.39
C ASP A 64 -19.30 -34.79 10.48
N GLY A 65 -19.78 -33.61 10.10
CA GLY A 65 -20.10 -32.53 11.04
C GLY A 65 -18.89 -31.76 11.58
N VAL A 66 -17.69 -31.97 11.02
CA VAL A 66 -16.48 -31.29 11.46
C VAL A 66 -16.10 -30.20 10.46
N ILE A 67 -15.81 -29.02 10.99
CA ILE A 67 -15.20 -27.91 10.26
C ILE A 67 -13.79 -27.66 10.77
N ARG A 68 -12.97 -27.08 9.93
CA ARG A 68 -11.66 -26.53 10.29
C ARG A 68 -11.69 -25.02 10.18
N ALA A 69 -11.30 -24.36 11.27
CA ALA A 69 -11.26 -22.92 11.36
C ALA A 69 -9.85 -22.42 11.71
N ILE A 70 -9.61 -21.15 11.40
CA ILE A 70 -8.36 -20.44 11.69
C ILE A 70 -8.66 -19.40 12.76
N SER A 71 -7.86 -19.40 13.84
CA SER A 71 -7.98 -18.40 14.88
C SER A 71 -7.37 -17.07 14.47
N MET A 72 -8.06 -15.98 14.81
CA MET A 72 -7.59 -14.59 14.65
C MET A 72 -6.75 -14.13 15.86
N GLN A 73 -6.82 -14.83 16.98
CA GLN A 73 -6.02 -14.55 18.18
C GLN A 73 -5.29 -15.82 18.64
N PRO A 74 -4.29 -15.69 19.52
CA PRO A 74 -3.64 -16.86 20.12
C PRO A 74 -4.63 -17.80 20.82
N THR A 75 -4.47 -19.09 20.59
CA THR A 75 -5.39 -20.14 21.09
C THR A 75 -5.06 -20.63 22.49
N ASP A 76 -4.14 -19.94 23.19
CA ASP A 76 -3.75 -20.31 24.56
C ASP A 76 -4.95 -20.31 25.50
N GLY A 77 -5.08 -21.40 26.24
CA GLY A 77 -6.22 -21.62 27.14
C GLY A 77 -7.45 -22.25 26.51
N LEU A 78 -7.49 -22.41 25.18
CA LEU A 78 -8.60 -23.08 24.49
C LEU A 78 -8.55 -24.58 24.74
N VAL A 79 -9.66 -25.13 25.26
CA VAL A 79 -9.77 -26.56 25.62
C VAL A 79 -10.73 -27.30 24.71
N ARG A 80 -10.55 -28.62 24.63
CA ARG A 80 -11.51 -29.49 23.95
C ARG A 80 -12.88 -29.39 24.60
N GLN A 81 -13.94 -29.59 23.79
CA GLN A 81 -15.35 -29.50 24.20
C GLN A 81 -15.82 -28.09 24.63
N ALA A 82 -14.97 -27.06 24.53
CA ALA A 82 -15.42 -25.68 24.70
C ALA A 82 -16.56 -25.37 23.70
N PRO A 83 -17.63 -24.72 24.14
CA PRO A 83 -18.74 -24.35 23.27
C PRO A 83 -18.29 -23.28 22.28
N VAL A 84 -18.68 -23.46 21.03
CA VAL A 84 -18.37 -22.54 19.91
C VAL A 84 -19.67 -22.09 19.30
N THR A 85 -19.82 -20.78 19.09
CA THR A 85 -21.03 -20.18 18.54
C THR A 85 -20.74 -19.71 17.11
N ASP A 86 -21.58 -20.13 16.15
CA ASP A 86 -21.58 -19.55 14.80
C ASP A 86 -22.31 -18.20 14.84
N THR A 87 -21.66 -17.13 14.42
CA THR A 87 -22.29 -15.80 14.32
C THR A 87 -23.26 -15.66 13.15
N GLY A 88 -23.27 -16.65 12.25
CA GLY A 88 -24.07 -16.61 11.01
C GLY A 88 -23.56 -15.64 9.95
N ASN A 89 -22.45 -14.98 10.19
CA ASN A 89 -21.83 -14.00 9.30
C ASN A 89 -20.31 -14.12 9.31
N GLY A 90 -19.66 -13.60 8.26
CA GLY A 90 -18.21 -13.47 8.24
C GLY A 90 -17.69 -12.38 9.18
N ILE A 91 -16.37 -12.27 9.28
CA ILE A 91 -15.72 -11.17 10.01
C ILE A 91 -16.14 -9.84 9.38
N THR A 92 -16.51 -8.88 10.22
CA THR A 92 -16.93 -7.54 9.80
C THR A 92 -16.04 -6.47 10.40
N VAL A 93 -15.98 -5.31 9.72
CA VAL A 93 -15.26 -4.12 10.20
C VAL A 93 -16.16 -2.89 10.17
N PRO A 94 -15.95 -1.91 11.06
CA PRO A 94 -16.63 -0.63 10.98
C PRO A 94 -16.29 0.08 9.67
N VAL A 95 -17.25 0.82 9.14
CA VAL A 95 -17.11 1.60 7.92
C VAL A 95 -17.67 3.00 8.08
N GLY A 96 -17.28 3.89 7.19
CA GLY A 96 -17.79 5.26 7.13
C GLY A 96 -16.87 6.31 7.75
N GLU A 97 -17.38 7.52 7.87
CA GLU A 97 -16.66 8.71 8.32
C GLU A 97 -16.02 8.53 9.71
N MET A 98 -16.66 7.75 10.56
CA MET A 98 -16.18 7.48 11.92
C MET A 98 -14.82 6.74 11.95
N THR A 99 -14.42 6.11 10.85
CA THR A 99 -13.15 5.36 10.79
C THR A 99 -11.92 6.28 10.67
N LYS A 100 -12.09 7.49 10.22
CA LYS A 100 -10.99 8.47 10.09
C LYS A 100 -10.40 8.81 11.46
N GLY A 101 -9.09 8.91 11.51
CA GLY A 101 -8.34 9.22 12.72
C GLY A 101 -8.29 8.06 13.74
N LYS A 102 -8.77 6.90 13.37
CA LYS A 102 -8.82 5.73 14.25
C LYS A 102 -7.91 4.61 13.76
N VAL A 103 -7.42 3.85 14.71
CA VAL A 103 -6.57 2.69 14.51
C VAL A 103 -7.34 1.44 14.90
N PHE A 104 -7.43 0.48 14.01
CA PHE A 104 -8.21 -0.74 14.17
C PHE A 104 -7.30 -1.97 14.14
N ASN A 105 -7.74 -3.03 14.81
CA ASN A 105 -7.22 -4.36 14.53
C ASN A 105 -8.01 -5.03 13.38
N THR A 106 -7.62 -6.24 13.01
CA THR A 106 -8.26 -7.00 11.91
C THR A 106 -9.74 -7.30 12.14
N LEU A 107 -10.18 -7.37 13.39
CA LEU A 107 -11.59 -7.58 13.77
C LEU A 107 -12.38 -6.27 13.82
N GLY A 108 -11.76 -5.15 13.52
CA GLY A 108 -12.39 -3.83 13.53
C GLY A 108 -12.63 -3.27 14.92
N GLN A 109 -11.85 -3.67 15.91
CA GLN A 109 -11.84 -3.06 17.25
C GLN A 109 -10.93 -1.83 17.22
N ILE A 110 -11.35 -0.76 17.88
CA ILE A 110 -10.62 0.51 17.91
C ILE A 110 -9.54 0.45 19.00
N LEU A 111 -8.29 0.68 18.62
CA LEU A 111 -7.13 0.54 19.50
C LEU A 111 -6.72 1.86 20.19
N ASN A 112 -6.80 2.98 19.48
CA ASN A 112 -6.33 4.28 19.98
C ASN A 112 -7.42 5.11 20.73
N LYS A 113 -8.69 4.83 20.45
CA LYS A 113 -9.84 5.54 21.06
C LYS A 113 -10.97 4.54 21.35
N PRO A 114 -10.80 3.63 22.31
CA PRO A 114 -11.79 2.57 22.57
C PRO A 114 -13.22 3.09 22.90
N GLU A 115 -13.32 4.29 23.45
CA GLU A 115 -14.60 4.95 23.75
C GLU A 115 -15.41 5.25 22.47
N ALA A 116 -14.76 5.39 21.34
CA ALA A 116 -15.42 5.63 20.05
C ALA A 116 -16.12 4.38 19.48
N GLU A 117 -16.01 3.22 20.11
CA GLU A 117 -16.76 2.02 19.70
C GLU A 117 -18.28 2.24 19.71
N ALA A 118 -18.76 3.14 20.57
CA ALA A 118 -20.18 3.54 20.60
C ALA A 118 -20.62 4.34 19.36
N GLU A 119 -19.70 4.89 18.58
CA GLU A 119 -19.98 5.64 17.34
C GLU A 119 -20.20 4.72 16.14
N VAL A 120 -19.88 3.43 16.26
CA VAL A 120 -20.00 2.47 15.16
C VAL A 120 -21.49 2.23 14.86
N THR A 121 -21.91 2.69 13.69
CA THR A 121 -23.29 2.56 13.22
C THR A 121 -23.46 1.49 12.14
N GLU A 122 -22.41 1.21 11.40
CA GLU A 122 -22.44 0.28 10.28
C GLU A 122 -21.14 -0.55 10.21
N ARG A 123 -21.30 -1.83 9.88
CA ARG A 123 -20.17 -2.76 9.70
C ARG A 123 -20.37 -3.54 8.40
N TRP A 124 -19.29 -3.74 7.66
CA TRP A 124 -19.30 -4.52 6.44
C TRP A 124 -18.43 -5.77 6.56
N PRO A 125 -18.84 -6.88 5.89
CA PRO A 125 -18.03 -8.09 5.87
C PRO A 125 -16.76 -7.88 5.06
N ILE A 126 -15.65 -8.46 5.53
CA ILE A 126 -14.35 -8.33 4.85
C ILE A 126 -14.26 -9.17 3.57
N HIS A 127 -14.99 -10.27 3.48
CA HIS A 127 -15.09 -11.09 2.27
C HIS A 127 -16.18 -10.54 1.36
N ARG A 128 -15.76 -9.80 0.36
CA ARG A 128 -16.62 -9.15 -0.62
C ARG A 128 -16.16 -9.51 -2.03
N LYS A 129 -17.11 -9.52 -2.96
CA LYS A 129 -16.79 -9.70 -4.38
C LYS A 129 -16.21 -8.41 -4.95
N ALA A 130 -15.33 -8.55 -5.94
CA ALA A 130 -14.90 -7.43 -6.76
C ALA A 130 -16.11 -6.78 -7.46
N PRO A 131 -16.03 -5.47 -7.82
CA PRO A 131 -17.07 -4.82 -8.61
C PRO A 131 -17.36 -5.58 -9.89
N ALA A 132 -18.63 -5.63 -10.27
CA ALA A 132 -19.04 -6.27 -11.51
C ALA A 132 -18.48 -5.51 -12.72
N PHE A 133 -18.26 -6.22 -13.83
CA PHE A 133 -17.62 -5.66 -15.02
C PHE A 133 -18.35 -4.41 -15.56
N ASP A 134 -19.66 -4.36 -15.48
CA ASP A 134 -20.49 -3.22 -15.90
C ASP A 134 -20.41 -2.01 -14.97
N GLN A 135 -19.85 -2.17 -13.77
CA GLN A 135 -19.64 -1.09 -12.79
C GLN A 135 -18.27 -0.41 -12.92
N LEU A 136 -17.35 -1.03 -13.65
CA LEU A 136 -16.00 -0.53 -13.80
C LEU A 136 -15.95 0.75 -14.64
N GLU A 137 -15.01 1.63 -14.31
CA GLU A 137 -14.67 2.78 -15.14
C GLU A 137 -13.83 2.30 -16.33
N SER A 138 -14.27 2.70 -17.53
CA SER A 138 -13.57 2.32 -18.77
C SER A 138 -12.46 3.28 -19.15
N LYS A 139 -12.48 4.51 -18.63
CA LYS A 139 -11.50 5.53 -18.96
C LYS A 139 -10.26 5.41 -18.08
N THR A 140 -9.12 5.28 -18.72
CA THR A 140 -7.82 5.35 -18.03
C THR A 140 -7.45 6.82 -17.83
N GLU A 141 -7.34 7.24 -16.58
CA GLU A 141 -6.95 8.59 -16.20
C GLU A 141 -5.66 8.56 -15.38
N MET A 142 -4.82 9.57 -15.57
CA MET A 142 -3.65 9.78 -14.75
C MET A 142 -4.07 10.30 -13.35
N PHE A 143 -3.41 9.78 -12.32
CA PHE A 143 -3.49 10.30 -10.97
C PHE A 143 -2.32 11.26 -10.74
N GLU A 144 -2.59 12.56 -10.86
CA GLU A 144 -1.56 13.60 -10.70
C GLU A 144 -1.23 13.80 -9.22
N THR A 145 0.04 13.66 -8.88
CA THR A 145 0.52 13.72 -7.49
C THR A 145 1.12 15.07 -7.10
N GLY A 146 1.49 15.90 -8.08
CA GLY A 146 2.25 17.13 -7.85
C GLY A 146 3.74 16.89 -7.54
N VAL A 147 4.21 15.65 -7.66
CA VAL A 147 5.61 15.27 -7.50
C VAL A 147 6.24 15.06 -8.86
N LYS A 148 7.18 15.93 -9.24
CA LYS A 148 7.77 15.98 -10.60
C LYS A 148 8.25 14.63 -11.12
N VAL A 149 9.04 13.92 -10.33
CA VAL A 149 9.63 12.64 -10.75
C VAL A 149 8.58 11.57 -11.02
N ILE A 150 7.50 11.56 -10.24
CA ILE A 150 6.39 10.62 -10.42
C ILE A 150 5.57 11.03 -11.63
N ASP A 151 5.04 12.24 -11.63
CA ASP A 151 4.08 12.67 -12.65
C ASP A 151 4.69 12.71 -14.06
N LEU A 152 5.93 13.13 -14.18
CA LEU A 152 6.60 13.20 -15.49
C LEU A 152 7.08 11.84 -15.98
N LEU A 153 7.78 11.06 -15.14
CA LEU A 153 8.57 9.91 -15.60
C LEU A 153 7.94 8.55 -15.27
N THR A 154 7.12 8.49 -14.25
CA THR A 154 6.46 7.25 -13.78
C THR A 154 5.04 7.49 -13.33
N PRO A 155 4.18 8.10 -14.18
CA PRO A 155 2.86 8.57 -13.79
C PRO A 155 1.97 7.43 -13.27
N TYR A 156 1.16 7.72 -12.26
CA TYR A 156 0.23 6.78 -11.66
C TYR A 156 -1.11 6.77 -12.39
N VAL A 157 -1.76 5.61 -12.36
CA VAL A 157 -3.11 5.42 -12.89
C VAL A 157 -4.12 5.61 -11.77
N LYS A 158 -5.13 6.42 -11.98
CA LYS A 158 -6.27 6.52 -11.08
C LYS A 158 -7.01 5.18 -11.02
N GLY A 159 -7.17 4.63 -9.82
CA GLY A 159 -7.69 3.27 -9.63
C GLY A 159 -6.69 2.16 -9.97
N GLY A 160 -5.43 2.50 -10.19
CA GLY A 160 -4.35 1.56 -10.46
C GLY A 160 -3.66 1.05 -9.21
N LYS A 161 -2.78 0.09 -9.42
CA LYS A 161 -1.99 -0.57 -8.38
C LYS A 161 -0.52 -0.24 -8.58
N ILE A 162 0.07 0.42 -7.60
CA ILE A 162 1.46 0.87 -7.63
C ILE A 162 2.27 0.02 -6.66
N GLY A 163 3.31 -0.65 -7.16
CA GLY A 163 4.30 -1.31 -6.34
C GLY A 163 5.36 -0.35 -5.87
N LEU A 164 5.59 -0.25 -4.56
CA LEU A 164 6.63 0.56 -3.95
C LEU A 164 7.77 -0.32 -3.48
N PHE A 165 8.94 -0.16 -4.10
CA PHE A 165 10.15 -0.88 -3.78
C PHE A 165 11.14 0.04 -3.09
N GLY A 166 11.87 -0.46 -2.13
CA GLY A 166 12.92 0.29 -1.47
C GLY A 166 13.40 -0.38 -0.21
N GLY A 167 14.70 -0.29 0.03
CA GLY A 167 15.32 -0.75 1.25
C GLY A 167 15.00 0.16 2.45
N ALA A 168 15.56 -0.16 3.60
CA ALA A 168 15.44 0.69 4.78
C ALA A 168 16.15 2.05 4.58
N GLY A 169 15.54 3.12 5.07
CA GLY A 169 16.17 4.45 5.11
C GLY A 169 16.18 5.23 3.78
N VAL A 170 15.43 4.81 2.78
CA VAL A 170 15.34 5.51 1.47
C VAL A 170 14.15 6.49 1.38
N GLY A 171 13.40 6.68 2.47
CA GLY A 171 12.28 7.62 2.51
C GLY A 171 10.93 7.02 2.14
N LYS A 172 10.74 5.69 2.23
CA LYS A 172 9.47 5.03 1.94
C LYS A 172 8.32 5.62 2.75
N THR A 173 8.46 5.71 4.07
CA THR A 173 7.44 6.23 4.98
C THR A 173 7.10 7.69 4.68
N VAL A 174 8.12 8.51 4.42
CA VAL A 174 7.93 9.93 4.05
C VAL A 174 7.14 10.06 2.75
N LEU A 175 7.43 9.22 1.75
CA LEU A 175 6.67 9.22 0.50
C LEU A 175 5.20 8.81 0.72
N ILE A 176 4.94 7.79 1.54
CA ILE A 176 3.58 7.36 1.89
C ILE A 176 2.81 8.50 2.56
N GLN A 177 3.39 9.12 3.56
CA GLN A 177 2.77 10.24 4.28
C GLN A 177 2.54 11.45 3.36
N GLU A 178 3.48 11.74 2.47
CA GLU A 178 3.34 12.80 1.47
C GLU A 178 2.17 12.53 0.52
N MET A 179 2.01 11.29 0.07
CA MET A 179 0.87 10.92 -0.78
C MET A 179 -0.46 11.07 -0.02
N ILE A 180 -0.53 10.68 1.25
CA ILE A 180 -1.71 10.88 2.09
C ILE A 180 -2.04 12.37 2.21
N TYR A 181 -1.03 13.19 2.47
CA TYR A 181 -1.19 14.64 2.57
C TYR A 181 -1.76 15.24 1.27
N ARG A 182 -1.18 14.86 0.13
CA ARG A 182 -1.58 15.36 -1.20
C ARG A 182 -2.99 14.92 -1.59
N VAL A 183 -3.34 13.67 -1.35
CA VAL A 183 -4.70 13.19 -1.59
C VAL A 183 -5.73 13.94 -0.76
N ALA A 184 -5.44 14.16 0.52
CA ALA A 184 -6.34 14.88 1.41
C ALA A 184 -6.53 16.35 1.02
N ASN A 185 -5.48 17.01 0.56
CA ASN A 185 -5.51 18.45 0.28
C ASN A 185 -5.80 18.81 -1.18
N ASN A 186 -5.32 17.98 -2.13
CA ASN A 186 -5.43 18.31 -3.55
C ASN A 186 -6.59 17.60 -4.25
N HIS A 187 -7.06 16.46 -3.70
CA HIS A 187 -8.09 15.63 -4.32
C HIS A 187 -9.36 15.46 -3.48
N ASP A 188 -9.44 16.10 -2.32
CA ASP A 188 -10.54 15.91 -1.34
C ASP A 188 -10.82 14.42 -1.07
N GLY A 189 -9.76 13.63 -1.11
CA GLY A 189 -9.80 12.19 -0.96
C GLY A 189 -9.55 11.72 0.46
N VAL A 190 -9.72 10.43 0.67
CA VAL A 190 -9.46 9.76 1.94
C VAL A 190 -8.39 8.70 1.75
N SER A 191 -7.66 8.41 2.81
CA SER A 191 -6.65 7.36 2.80
C SER A 191 -7.01 6.25 3.79
N VAL A 192 -6.66 5.02 3.42
CA VAL A 192 -6.74 3.86 4.30
C VAL A 192 -5.39 3.17 4.29
N PHE A 193 -4.85 2.88 5.45
CA PHE A 193 -3.56 2.20 5.60
C PHE A 193 -3.76 0.83 6.25
N ALA A 194 -3.26 -0.22 5.59
CA ALA A 194 -3.25 -1.58 6.11
C ALA A 194 -1.81 -2.02 6.40
N GLY A 195 -1.46 -2.11 7.68
CA GLY A 195 -0.18 -2.63 8.15
C GLY A 195 -0.24 -4.15 8.27
N VAL A 196 0.43 -4.86 7.36
CA VAL A 196 0.38 -6.32 7.24
C VAL A 196 1.67 -6.94 7.74
N GLY A 197 1.64 -7.55 8.92
CA GLY A 197 2.79 -8.23 9.49
C GLY A 197 3.97 -7.32 9.80
N GLU A 198 3.72 -6.04 10.05
CA GLU A 198 4.73 -5.07 10.44
C GLU A 198 5.09 -5.16 11.93
N ARG A 199 6.23 -4.61 12.29
CA ARG A 199 6.64 -4.55 13.69
C ARG A 199 5.77 -3.55 14.45
N THR A 200 5.38 -3.89 15.66
CA THR A 200 4.58 -3.02 16.54
C THR A 200 5.19 -1.64 16.71
N ARG A 201 6.52 -1.57 16.86
CA ARG A 201 7.23 -0.31 16.98
C ARG A 201 7.09 0.56 15.72
N GLU A 202 7.30 -0.02 14.54
CA GLU A 202 7.20 0.72 13.26
C GLU A 202 5.78 1.23 13.02
N GLY A 203 4.77 0.45 13.42
CA GLY A 203 3.37 0.87 13.38
C GLY A 203 3.08 2.04 14.33
N ASN A 204 3.63 2.01 15.54
CA ASN A 204 3.47 3.11 16.50
C ASN A 204 4.19 4.38 16.03
N ASP A 205 5.43 4.25 15.57
CA ASP A 205 6.21 5.37 15.01
C ASP A 205 5.46 6.03 13.84
N LEU A 206 4.86 5.24 12.94
CA LEU A 206 4.03 5.74 11.85
C LEU A 206 2.81 6.52 12.33
N ILE A 207 2.10 6.02 13.35
CA ILE A 207 0.92 6.71 13.93
C ILE A 207 1.32 8.06 14.52
N GLU A 208 2.43 8.11 15.26
CA GLU A 208 2.95 9.34 15.86
C GLU A 208 3.35 10.35 14.77
N GLU A 209 4.12 9.92 13.78
CA GLU A 209 4.51 10.77 12.64
C GLU A 209 3.32 11.29 11.85
N MET A 210 2.28 10.48 11.64
CA MET A 210 1.04 10.91 10.98
C MET A 210 0.25 11.91 11.82
N ALA A 211 0.29 11.79 13.13
CA ALA A 211 -0.34 12.75 14.03
C ALA A 211 0.42 14.08 14.01
N GLU A 212 1.75 14.07 14.03
CA GLU A 212 2.59 15.26 13.96
C GLU A 212 2.45 16.00 12.62
N SER A 213 2.37 15.26 11.52
CA SER A 213 2.17 15.84 10.18
C SER A 213 0.71 16.25 9.90
N GLY A 214 -0.23 15.96 10.82
CA GLY A 214 -1.63 16.33 10.71
C GLY A 214 -2.44 15.54 9.67
N VAL A 215 -1.91 14.42 9.17
CA VAL A 215 -2.61 13.59 8.16
C VAL A 215 -3.45 12.47 8.77
N ILE A 216 -3.29 12.19 10.07
CA ILE A 216 -4.01 11.09 10.72
C ILE A 216 -5.53 11.25 10.65
N ASP A 217 -6.05 12.47 10.79
CA ASP A 217 -7.49 12.75 10.78
C ASP A 217 -8.16 12.51 9.42
N LYS A 218 -7.37 12.30 8.38
CA LYS A 218 -7.82 11.97 7.01
C LYS A 218 -7.61 10.51 6.65
N THR A 219 -7.17 9.69 7.62
CA THR A 219 -6.74 8.32 7.38
C THR A 219 -7.41 7.35 8.35
N ALA A 220 -7.88 6.21 7.83
CA ALA A 220 -8.22 5.05 8.65
C ALA A 220 -7.04 4.07 8.63
N LEU A 221 -6.65 3.55 9.80
CA LEU A 221 -5.51 2.65 9.92
C LEU A 221 -5.96 1.29 10.46
N VAL A 222 -5.51 0.22 9.83
CA VAL A 222 -5.78 -1.16 10.28
C VAL A 222 -4.46 -1.91 10.39
N PHE A 223 -4.18 -2.53 11.53
CA PHE A 223 -2.95 -3.27 11.76
C PHE A 223 -3.22 -4.73 12.11
N GLY A 224 -2.45 -5.61 11.46
CA GLY A 224 -2.25 -7.00 11.85
C GLY A 224 -0.75 -7.24 11.97
N GLN A 225 -0.26 -7.27 13.20
CA GLN A 225 1.16 -7.15 13.50
C GLN A 225 1.92 -8.47 13.33
N MET A 226 3.25 -8.40 13.37
CA MET A 226 4.15 -9.52 13.10
C MET A 226 4.01 -10.66 14.13
N ASP A 227 3.68 -10.35 15.36
CA ASP A 227 3.51 -11.29 16.48
C ASP A 227 2.11 -11.91 16.54
N GLU A 228 1.16 -11.40 15.75
CA GLU A 228 -0.19 -11.94 15.69
C GLU A 228 -0.26 -13.21 14.83
N PRO A 229 -1.27 -14.09 15.07
CA PRO A 229 -1.46 -15.31 14.29
C PRO A 229 -1.55 -15.07 12.78
N PRO A 230 -1.20 -16.09 11.95
CA PRO A 230 -1.24 -15.94 10.50
C PRO A 230 -2.63 -15.63 9.94
N GLY A 231 -3.71 -16.04 10.62
CA GLY A 231 -5.08 -15.68 10.23
C GLY A 231 -5.30 -14.17 10.25
N THR A 232 -4.87 -13.49 11.30
CA THR A 232 -4.95 -12.02 11.42
C THR A 232 -4.14 -11.34 10.32
N ARG A 233 -2.88 -11.73 10.12
CA ARG A 233 -2.02 -11.16 9.09
C ARG A 233 -2.55 -11.37 7.68
N LEU A 234 -3.26 -12.48 7.44
CA LEU A 234 -3.90 -12.77 6.16
C LEU A 234 -5.16 -11.94 5.90
N ARG A 235 -5.85 -11.49 6.94
CA ARG A 235 -7.15 -10.79 6.82
C ARG A 235 -7.07 -9.28 6.97
N VAL A 236 -6.00 -8.74 7.52
CA VAL A 236 -5.86 -7.30 7.77
C VAL A 236 -5.96 -6.46 6.50
N ALA A 237 -5.37 -6.89 5.38
CA ALA A 237 -5.46 -6.18 4.11
C ALA A 237 -6.92 -6.14 3.59
N LEU A 238 -7.67 -7.23 3.76
CA LEU A 238 -9.10 -7.28 3.40
C LEU A 238 -9.94 -6.36 4.30
N ALA A 239 -9.60 -6.27 5.57
CA ALA A 239 -10.26 -5.37 6.52
C ALA A 239 -10.09 -3.91 6.09
N GLY A 240 -8.86 -3.48 5.80
CA GLY A 240 -8.57 -2.13 5.30
C GLY A 240 -9.23 -1.85 3.95
N LEU A 241 -9.17 -2.80 3.03
CA LEU A 241 -9.81 -2.67 1.72
C LEU A 241 -11.32 -2.50 1.82
N THR A 242 -11.97 -3.19 2.76
CA THR A 242 -13.42 -3.05 3.00
C THR A 242 -13.79 -1.64 3.44
N MET A 243 -12.98 -1.02 4.31
CA MET A 243 -13.17 0.39 4.68
C MET A 243 -12.98 1.32 3.47
N ALA A 244 -11.99 1.06 2.64
CA ALA A 244 -11.74 1.82 1.40
C ALA A 244 -12.91 1.71 0.42
N GLU A 245 -13.47 0.52 0.26
CA GLU A 245 -14.63 0.31 -0.62
C GLU A 245 -15.87 1.09 -0.19
N TYR A 246 -16.10 1.24 1.12
CA TYR A 246 -17.22 2.05 1.60
C TYR A 246 -17.07 3.52 1.19
N PHE A 247 -15.87 4.09 1.32
CA PHE A 247 -15.60 5.45 0.88
C PHE A 247 -15.79 5.61 -0.63
N ARG A 248 -15.34 4.65 -1.44
CA ARG A 248 -15.56 4.67 -2.89
C ARG A 248 -17.03 4.51 -3.27
N ASP A 249 -17.70 3.49 -2.72
CA ASP A 249 -19.00 3.01 -3.23
C ASP A 249 -20.19 3.77 -2.62
N VAL A 250 -20.10 4.17 -1.35
CA VAL A 250 -21.19 4.83 -0.61
C VAL A 250 -20.93 6.33 -0.47
N MET A 251 -19.75 6.70 -0.01
CA MET A 251 -19.43 8.11 0.22
C MET A 251 -19.00 8.85 -1.03
N LYS A 252 -18.76 8.13 -2.11
CA LYS A 252 -18.39 8.71 -3.41
C LYS A 252 -17.15 9.60 -3.32
N GLN A 253 -16.09 9.04 -2.73
CA GLN A 253 -14.79 9.68 -2.60
C GLN A 253 -13.72 8.85 -3.29
N ASP A 254 -12.71 9.50 -3.81
CA ASP A 254 -11.50 8.83 -4.25
C ASP A 254 -10.67 8.41 -3.03
N VAL A 255 -10.16 7.19 -3.08
CA VAL A 255 -9.45 6.57 -1.96
C VAL A 255 -8.03 6.22 -2.37
N LEU A 256 -7.08 6.53 -1.49
CA LEU A 256 -5.72 6.01 -1.57
C LEU A 256 -5.57 4.89 -0.53
N PHE A 257 -5.28 3.69 -1.01
CA PHE A 257 -5.15 2.50 -0.17
C PHE A 257 -3.71 2.03 -0.11
N PHE A 258 -3.14 2.03 1.08
CA PHE A 258 -1.78 1.56 1.34
C PHE A 258 -1.79 0.16 1.93
N ILE A 259 -0.89 -0.69 1.43
CA ILE A 259 -0.61 -2.01 1.99
C ILE A 259 0.88 -2.08 2.29
N ASP A 260 1.24 -2.17 3.54
CA ASP A 260 2.63 -2.36 3.97
C ASP A 260 2.70 -3.56 4.93
N ASN A 261 3.13 -4.71 4.48
CA ASN A 261 3.78 -5.12 3.24
C ASN A 261 2.99 -6.23 2.55
N ILE A 262 2.77 -6.17 1.26
CA ILE A 262 2.00 -7.19 0.51
C ILE A 262 2.68 -8.58 0.55
N PHE A 263 3.99 -8.66 0.66
CA PHE A 263 4.71 -9.93 0.82
C PHE A 263 4.27 -10.66 2.11
N ARG A 264 4.02 -9.93 3.20
CA ARG A 264 3.56 -10.51 4.47
C ARG A 264 2.16 -11.13 4.37
N TYR A 265 1.30 -10.55 3.53
CA TYR A 265 0.01 -11.15 3.18
C TYR A 265 0.21 -12.53 2.54
N THR A 266 1.09 -12.64 1.56
CA THR A 266 1.42 -13.90 0.89
C THR A 266 2.05 -14.90 1.85
N GLN A 267 2.96 -14.46 2.70
CA GLN A 267 3.62 -15.29 3.72
C GLN A 267 2.60 -15.87 4.71
N ALA A 268 1.68 -15.05 5.21
CA ALA A 268 0.61 -15.50 6.11
C ALA A 268 -0.29 -16.53 5.42
N GLY A 269 -0.61 -16.36 4.14
CA GLY A 269 -1.34 -17.34 3.34
C GLY A 269 -0.60 -18.67 3.22
N SER A 270 0.71 -18.66 3.07
CA SER A 270 1.55 -19.87 3.05
C SER A 270 1.53 -20.61 4.39
N GLU A 271 1.65 -19.89 5.50
CA GLU A 271 1.57 -20.45 6.84
C GLU A 271 0.19 -21.10 7.09
N VAL A 272 -0.88 -20.41 6.76
CA VAL A 272 -2.26 -20.92 6.86
C VAL A 272 -2.45 -22.16 6.00
N SER A 273 -2.00 -22.15 4.76
CA SER A 273 -2.14 -23.27 3.82
C SER A 273 -1.44 -24.52 4.35
N THR A 274 -0.25 -24.38 4.93
CA THR A 274 0.50 -25.46 5.55
C THR A 274 -0.25 -26.04 6.75
N LEU A 275 -0.78 -25.19 7.61
CA LEU A 275 -1.57 -25.60 8.78
C LEU A 275 -2.89 -26.27 8.40
N LEU A 276 -3.48 -25.89 7.28
CA LEU A 276 -4.67 -26.55 6.72
C LEU A 276 -4.36 -27.92 6.06
N GLY A 277 -3.09 -28.30 5.97
CA GLY A 277 -2.65 -29.56 5.39
C GLY A 277 -2.68 -29.58 3.85
N ARG A 278 -2.64 -28.43 3.20
CA ARG A 278 -2.53 -28.34 1.74
C ARG A 278 -1.11 -28.64 1.29
N MET A 279 -0.98 -29.37 0.17
CA MET A 279 0.32 -29.65 -0.40
C MET A 279 0.95 -28.35 -0.94
N PRO A 280 2.19 -28.00 -0.53
CA PRO A 280 2.83 -26.78 -0.99
C PRO A 280 3.16 -26.86 -2.49
N SER A 281 3.17 -25.71 -3.14
CA SER A 281 3.64 -25.53 -4.51
C SER A 281 5.14 -25.18 -4.55
N ALA A 282 5.61 -24.59 -5.64
CA ALA A 282 7.00 -24.19 -5.79
C ALA A 282 7.49 -23.31 -4.62
N VAL A 283 8.71 -23.53 -4.17
CA VAL A 283 9.39 -22.79 -3.10
C VAL A 283 8.62 -22.78 -1.75
N GLY A 284 7.67 -23.72 -1.58
CA GLY A 284 6.89 -23.84 -0.34
C GLY A 284 5.67 -22.94 -0.22
N TYR A 285 5.33 -22.19 -1.26
CA TYR A 285 4.13 -21.36 -1.28
C TYR A 285 2.83 -22.17 -1.39
N GLN A 286 1.72 -21.54 -1.01
CA GLN A 286 0.38 -22.11 -1.14
C GLN A 286 0.01 -22.37 -2.62
N PRO A 287 -0.73 -23.48 -2.89
CA PRO A 287 -1.13 -23.79 -4.26
C PRO A 287 -2.14 -22.80 -4.86
N ASN A 288 -2.85 -22.07 -4.02
CA ASN A 288 -3.85 -21.05 -4.38
C ASN A 288 -3.32 -19.61 -4.26
N LEU A 289 -2.01 -19.41 -4.34
CA LEU A 289 -1.37 -18.10 -4.22
C LEU A 289 -1.97 -17.07 -5.19
N ALA A 290 -2.12 -17.42 -6.46
CA ALA A 290 -2.67 -16.52 -7.46
C ALA A 290 -4.14 -16.17 -7.19
N ASP A 291 -4.93 -17.12 -6.72
CA ASP A 291 -6.33 -16.90 -6.37
C ASP A 291 -6.48 -15.96 -5.17
N GLU A 292 -5.69 -16.18 -4.12
CA GLU A 292 -5.68 -15.30 -2.93
C GLU A 292 -5.26 -13.88 -3.30
N MET A 293 -4.21 -13.74 -4.10
CA MET A 293 -3.77 -12.44 -4.58
C MET A 293 -4.83 -11.77 -5.46
N GLY A 294 -5.45 -12.53 -6.37
CA GLY A 294 -6.52 -12.04 -7.23
C GLY A 294 -7.74 -11.56 -6.46
N LEU A 295 -8.18 -12.28 -5.43
CA LEU A 295 -9.30 -11.89 -4.58
C LEU A 295 -9.07 -10.53 -3.89
N LEU A 296 -7.85 -10.22 -3.51
CA LEU A 296 -7.50 -8.91 -2.96
C LEU A 296 -7.39 -7.85 -4.07
N GLN A 297 -6.60 -8.12 -5.10
CA GLN A 297 -6.20 -7.12 -6.10
C GLN A 297 -7.36 -6.68 -7.01
N GLU A 298 -8.26 -7.57 -7.38
CA GLU A 298 -9.39 -7.26 -8.26
C GLU A 298 -10.45 -6.35 -7.62
N ARG A 299 -10.48 -6.26 -6.29
CA ARG A 299 -11.33 -5.29 -5.57
C ARG A 299 -10.78 -3.87 -5.63
N ILE A 300 -9.48 -3.71 -5.88
CA ILE A 300 -8.78 -2.43 -5.98
C ILE A 300 -8.92 -1.93 -7.41
N THR A 301 -9.90 -1.08 -7.65
CA THR A 301 -10.20 -0.59 -9.00
C THR A 301 -11.03 0.70 -8.96
N SER A 302 -11.13 1.34 -10.12
CA SER A 302 -12.07 2.44 -10.35
C SER A 302 -13.45 1.88 -10.68
N THR A 303 -14.45 2.36 -9.97
CA THR A 303 -15.84 2.28 -10.37
C THR A 303 -16.27 3.58 -11.03
N ARG A 304 -17.48 3.62 -11.63
CA ARG A 304 -17.94 4.84 -12.33
C ARG A 304 -17.92 6.06 -11.43
N GLY A 305 -16.97 6.95 -11.68
CA GLY A 305 -16.79 8.24 -11.04
C GLY A 305 -15.84 8.28 -9.84
N HIS A 306 -15.54 7.14 -9.20
CA HIS A 306 -14.68 7.10 -8.01
C HIS A 306 -13.72 5.91 -8.04
N SER A 307 -12.58 6.06 -7.36
CA SER A 307 -11.50 5.08 -7.44
C SER A 307 -10.92 4.68 -6.09
N ILE A 308 -10.37 3.47 -6.04
CA ILE A 308 -9.36 3.08 -5.07
C ILE A 308 -8.04 2.94 -5.84
N THR A 309 -7.10 3.83 -5.56
CA THR A 309 -5.71 3.72 -6.04
C THR A 309 -4.88 3.11 -4.93
N SER A 310 -4.10 2.08 -5.20
CA SER A 310 -3.29 1.45 -4.16
C SER A 310 -1.81 1.69 -4.34
N MET A 311 -1.12 1.89 -3.21
CA MET A 311 0.32 1.81 -3.10
C MET A 311 0.68 0.64 -2.20
N GLN A 312 1.40 -0.32 -2.74
CA GLN A 312 1.72 -1.58 -2.08
C GLN A 312 3.22 -1.69 -1.91
N ALA A 313 3.69 -1.65 -0.65
CA ALA A 313 5.08 -1.93 -0.38
C ALA A 313 5.38 -3.40 -0.66
N ILE A 314 6.40 -3.65 -1.44
CA ILE A 314 6.78 -4.99 -1.87
C ILE A 314 8.19 -5.29 -1.37
N TYR A 315 8.30 -6.36 -0.59
CA TYR A 315 9.58 -6.95 -0.23
C TYR A 315 9.90 -8.08 -1.22
N VAL A 316 11.12 -8.07 -1.72
CA VAL A 316 11.61 -9.09 -2.66
C VAL A 316 12.62 -9.96 -1.90
N PRO A 317 12.28 -11.23 -1.58
CA PRO A 317 13.19 -12.12 -0.88
C PRO A 317 14.49 -12.34 -1.66
N ALA A 318 15.63 -12.12 -1.00
CA ALA A 318 16.96 -12.29 -1.59
C ALA A 318 17.18 -11.51 -2.93
N ASP A 319 16.44 -10.43 -3.13
CA ASP A 319 16.41 -9.64 -4.38
C ASP A 319 16.06 -10.47 -5.64
N ASP A 320 15.39 -11.61 -5.45
CA ASP A 320 14.96 -12.50 -6.52
C ASP A 320 13.56 -12.16 -7.02
N LEU A 321 13.48 -11.43 -8.12
CA LEU A 321 12.22 -11.04 -8.77
C LEU A 321 11.46 -12.24 -9.37
N THR A 322 12.08 -13.41 -9.47
CA THR A 322 11.45 -14.65 -9.98
C THR A 322 10.77 -15.45 -8.86
N ASP A 323 10.94 -15.06 -7.60
CA ASP A 323 10.21 -15.66 -6.49
C ASP A 323 8.69 -15.56 -6.72
N PRO A 324 7.93 -16.64 -6.47
CA PRO A 324 6.49 -16.67 -6.77
C PRO A 324 5.66 -15.55 -6.15
N ALA A 325 6.01 -15.05 -4.97
CA ALA A 325 5.25 -14.01 -4.29
C ALA A 325 5.37 -12.65 -5.01
N PRO A 326 6.57 -12.07 -5.23
CA PRO A 326 6.69 -10.85 -6.02
C PRO A 326 6.23 -11.07 -7.47
N ALA A 327 6.55 -12.18 -8.12
CA ALA A 327 6.15 -12.43 -9.50
C ALA A 327 4.62 -12.40 -9.68
N THR A 328 3.86 -13.01 -8.76
CA THR A 328 2.39 -12.96 -8.78
C THR A 328 1.87 -11.54 -8.53
N THR A 329 2.49 -10.80 -7.62
CA THR A 329 2.12 -9.41 -7.34
C THR A 329 2.37 -8.51 -8.55
N PHE A 330 3.52 -8.65 -9.23
CA PHE A 330 3.86 -7.86 -10.42
C PHE A 330 2.82 -7.96 -11.53
N ALA A 331 2.20 -9.11 -11.70
CA ALA A 331 1.16 -9.30 -12.72
C ALA A 331 -0.05 -8.38 -12.55
N HIS A 332 -0.28 -7.86 -11.35
CA HIS A 332 -1.38 -6.96 -11.03
C HIS A 332 -1.00 -5.47 -11.07
N LEU A 333 0.29 -5.14 -11.12
CA LEU A 333 0.74 -3.75 -11.00
C LEU A 333 0.59 -2.96 -12.30
N ASP A 334 0.16 -1.71 -12.17
CA ASP A 334 0.07 -0.73 -13.25
C ASP A 334 1.32 0.18 -13.31
N ALA A 335 1.99 0.35 -12.18
CA ALA A 335 3.24 1.10 -12.07
C ALA A 335 4.12 0.54 -10.96
N THR A 336 5.42 0.77 -11.08
CA THR A 336 6.39 0.49 -10.01
C THR A 336 7.19 1.74 -9.70
N THR A 337 7.35 2.02 -8.41
CA THR A 337 8.21 3.10 -7.91
C THR A 337 9.35 2.47 -7.13
N VAL A 338 10.56 2.62 -7.64
CA VAL A 338 11.78 2.11 -7.01
C VAL A 338 12.47 3.24 -6.29
N LEU A 339 12.60 3.13 -4.97
CA LEU A 339 13.38 4.06 -4.15
C LEU A 339 14.82 3.55 -4.05
N SER A 340 15.75 4.37 -4.49
CA SER A 340 17.15 4.02 -4.68
C SER A 340 18.03 4.59 -3.57
N ARG A 341 18.83 3.74 -2.95
CA ARG A 341 19.81 4.16 -1.94
C ARG A 341 20.88 5.09 -2.53
N PRO A 342 21.51 4.79 -3.69
CA PRO A 342 22.45 5.72 -4.32
C PRO A 342 21.89 7.11 -4.60
N ILE A 343 20.60 7.23 -4.88
CA ILE A 343 19.94 8.52 -5.10
C ILE A 343 19.73 9.23 -3.75
N SER A 344 19.30 8.51 -2.71
CA SER A 344 19.14 9.10 -1.37
C SER A 344 20.46 9.54 -0.75
N GLU A 345 21.56 8.84 -1.01
CA GLU A 345 22.92 9.21 -0.59
C GLU A 345 23.42 10.52 -1.23
N LYS A 346 22.89 10.87 -2.40
CA LYS A 346 23.13 12.19 -3.04
C LYS A 346 22.27 13.31 -2.44
N GLY A 347 21.40 12.99 -1.46
CA GLY A 347 20.44 13.94 -0.86
C GLY A 347 19.24 14.24 -1.74
N ILE A 348 18.98 13.47 -2.80
CA ILE A 348 17.87 13.66 -3.72
C ILE A 348 16.64 12.96 -3.17
N TYR A 349 15.61 13.73 -2.83
CA TYR A 349 14.32 13.25 -2.32
C TYR A 349 13.15 13.86 -3.10
N PRO A 350 12.08 13.09 -3.38
CA PRO A 350 11.95 11.64 -3.17
C PRO A 350 13.03 10.87 -3.94
N ALA A 351 13.59 9.83 -3.32
CA ALA A 351 14.71 9.08 -3.90
C ALA A 351 14.25 8.07 -4.98
N VAL A 352 13.32 8.46 -5.83
CA VAL A 352 12.77 7.64 -6.92
C VAL A 352 13.80 7.49 -8.02
N ASP A 353 14.10 6.24 -8.39
CA ASP A 353 14.91 5.94 -9.58
C ASP A 353 14.01 5.97 -10.83
N PRO A 354 14.15 6.96 -11.71
CA PRO A 354 13.27 7.10 -12.86
C PRO A 354 13.56 6.09 -13.97
N LEU A 355 14.72 5.44 -13.94
CA LEU A 355 15.12 4.44 -14.94
C LEU A 355 14.67 3.03 -14.55
N ASP A 356 14.72 2.71 -13.26
CA ASP A 356 14.30 1.40 -12.76
C ASP A 356 12.79 1.37 -12.43
N SER A 357 12.14 2.53 -12.32
CA SER A 357 10.70 2.65 -12.13
C SER A 357 9.94 2.58 -13.46
N THR A 358 8.74 2.01 -13.43
CA THR A 358 7.91 1.80 -14.63
C THR A 358 6.50 2.33 -14.46
N SER A 359 5.85 2.66 -15.57
CA SER A 359 4.43 3.02 -15.59
C SER A 359 3.79 2.57 -16.90
N ARG A 360 2.65 1.87 -16.78
CA ARG A 360 1.90 1.40 -17.94
C ARG A 360 1.27 2.53 -18.76
N ILE A 361 0.90 3.64 -18.11
CA ILE A 361 0.28 4.76 -18.82
C ILE A 361 1.27 5.71 -19.46
N LEU A 362 2.57 5.55 -19.24
CA LEU A 362 3.60 6.28 -19.99
C LEU A 362 3.68 5.74 -21.43
N ASP A 363 2.62 6.00 -22.17
CA ASP A 363 2.39 5.51 -23.53
C ASP A 363 1.56 6.56 -24.28
N PRO A 364 1.89 6.89 -25.55
CA PRO A 364 1.18 7.90 -26.33
C PRO A 364 -0.32 7.67 -26.51
N ARG A 365 -0.80 6.45 -26.24
CA ARG A 365 -2.23 6.11 -26.29
C ARG A 365 -3.02 6.66 -25.11
N TYR A 366 -2.36 6.93 -23.97
CA TYR A 366 -3.01 7.29 -22.71
C TYR A 366 -2.70 8.69 -22.25
N ILE A 367 -1.52 9.22 -22.57
CA ILE A 367 -1.06 10.54 -22.16
C ILE A 367 -0.84 11.47 -23.36
N ALA A 368 -0.76 12.76 -23.09
CA ALA A 368 -0.48 13.75 -24.13
C ALA A 368 0.91 13.52 -24.76
N LYS A 369 1.04 13.87 -26.05
CA LYS A 369 2.26 13.61 -26.80
C LYS A 369 3.46 14.38 -26.23
N ASP A 370 3.26 15.61 -25.84
CA ASP A 370 4.31 16.46 -25.24
C ASP A 370 4.81 15.89 -23.91
N HIS A 371 3.94 15.35 -23.09
CA HIS A 371 4.31 14.64 -21.87
C HIS A 371 5.18 13.42 -22.20
N TYR A 372 4.72 12.57 -23.11
CA TYR A 372 5.46 11.38 -23.51
C TYR A 372 6.84 11.71 -24.09
N ASP A 373 6.89 12.64 -25.04
CA ASP A 373 8.13 13.04 -25.70
C ASP A 373 9.14 13.63 -24.70
N THR A 374 8.67 14.45 -23.76
CA THR A 374 9.52 15.03 -22.71
C THR A 374 10.02 13.95 -21.75
N ALA A 375 9.17 13.04 -21.31
CA ALA A 375 9.54 11.93 -20.43
C ALA A 375 10.62 11.04 -21.09
N MET A 376 10.42 10.68 -22.35
CA MET A 376 11.38 9.86 -23.09
C MET A 376 12.70 10.59 -23.33
N ARG A 377 12.67 11.88 -23.59
CA ARG A 377 13.86 12.73 -23.71
C ARG A 377 14.67 12.76 -22.40
N VAL A 378 14.01 13.02 -21.29
CA VAL A 378 14.65 13.08 -19.96
C VAL A 378 15.23 11.72 -19.58
N LYS A 379 14.48 10.63 -19.76
CA LYS A 379 14.97 9.27 -19.52
C LYS A 379 16.17 8.94 -20.40
N GLY A 380 16.15 9.34 -21.66
CA GLY A 380 17.27 9.14 -22.60
C GLY A 380 18.56 9.84 -22.13
N ILE A 381 18.44 11.08 -21.67
CA ILE A 381 19.58 11.84 -21.12
C ILE A 381 20.13 11.16 -19.85
N LEU A 382 19.26 10.77 -18.94
CA LEU A 382 19.65 10.09 -17.70
C LEU A 382 20.26 8.70 -17.96
N GLN A 383 19.73 7.96 -18.93
CA GLN A 383 20.29 6.66 -19.33
C GLN A 383 21.68 6.82 -19.92
N LYS A 384 21.86 7.76 -20.85
CA LYS A 384 23.18 8.04 -21.43
C LYS A 384 24.20 8.46 -20.35
N TYR A 385 23.77 9.24 -19.37
CA TYR A 385 24.61 9.59 -18.23
C TYR A 385 24.98 8.36 -17.38
N LYS A 386 24.03 7.48 -17.10
CA LYS A 386 24.29 6.22 -16.39
C LYS A 386 25.31 5.36 -17.13
N ASP A 387 25.20 5.24 -18.45
CA ASP A 387 26.11 4.46 -19.28
C ASP A 387 27.53 5.06 -19.32
N LEU A 388 27.65 6.38 -19.20
CA LEU A 388 28.93 7.09 -19.15
C LEU A 388 29.62 7.08 -17.77
N GLN A 389 28.89 6.75 -16.69
CA GLN A 389 29.45 6.80 -15.34
C GLN A 389 30.65 5.86 -15.15
N ASP A 390 30.61 4.66 -15.73
CA ASP A 390 31.74 3.72 -15.65
C ASP A 390 32.98 4.26 -16.38
N ILE A 391 32.78 4.91 -17.50
CA ILE A 391 33.86 5.55 -18.28
C ILE A 391 34.45 6.72 -17.49
N ILE A 392 33.60 7.55 -16.89
CA ILE A 392 34.01 8.69 -16.05
C ILE A 392 34.80 8.22 -14.84
N ALA A 393 34.35 7.14 -14.19
CA ALA A 393 35.04 6.59 -13.01
C ALA A 393 36.44 6.05 -13.31
N ILE A 394 36.66 5.51 -14.51
CA ILE A 394 37.92 4.89 -14.91
C ILE A 394 38.88 5.91 -15.57
N LEU A 395 38.35 6.71 -16.52
CA LEU A 395 39.17 7.58 -17.38
C LEU A 395 39.09 9.08 -17.02
N GLY A 396 38.06 9.47 -16.24
CA GLY A 396 37.78 10.86 -15.92
C GLY A 396 36.90 11.57 -16.94
N MET A 397 36.39 12.74 -16.55
CA MET A 397 35.54 13.59 -17.43
C MET A 397 36.27 14.12 -18.68
N ASP A 398 37.58 14.32 -18.60
CA ASP A 398 38.34 14.97 -19.64
C ASP A 398 38.44 14.12 -20.92
N GLU A 399 38.35 12.82 -20.79
CA GLU A 399 38.41 11.87 -21.89
C GLU A 399 37.10 11.75 -22.68
N LEU A 400 36.00 12.35 -22.22
CA LEU A 400 34.73 12.37 -22.93
C LEU A 400 34.78 13.36 -24.11
N GLY A 401 34.06 13.03 -25.18
CA GLY A 401 33.77 13.98 -26.25
C GLY A 401 32.92 15.16 -25.79
N GLU A 402 32.99 16.29 -26.50
CA GLU A 402 32.27 17.52 -26.09
C GLU A 402 30.74 17.32 -25.99
N GLU A 403 30.16 16.50 -26.87
CA GLU A 403 28.73 16.15 -26.81
C GLU A 403 28.37 15.35 -25.55
N ASP A 404 29.23 14.40 -25.19
CA ASP A 404 29.03 13.59 -24.00
C ASP A 404 29.22 14.40 -22.70
N LYS A 405 30.22 15.30 -22.70
CA LYS A 405 30.40 16.27 -21.60
C LYS A 405 29.14 17.12 -21.36
N LEU A 406 28.58 17.64 -22.48
CA LEU A 406 27.35 18.45 -22.41
C LEU A 406 26.17 17.62 -21.89
N THR A 407 26.04 16.38 -22.35
CA THR A 407 25.00 15.45 -21.90
C THR A 407 25.14 15.17 -20.39
N VAL A 408 26.32 14.86 -19.90
CA VAL A 408 26.59 14.64 -18.46
C VAL A 408 26.29 15.90 -17.65
N PHE A 409 26.70 17.04 -18.13
CA PHE A 409 26.48 18.33 -17.48
C PHE A 409 24.97 18.64 -17.31
N ARG A 410 24.15 18.41 -18.33
CA ARG A 410 22.68 18.59 -18.27
C ARG A 410 22.00 17.49 -17.49
N ALA A 411 22.46 16.25 -17.61
CA ALA A 411 21.92 15.12 -16.86
C ALA A 411 22.05 15.32 -15.34
N ARG A 412 23.18 15.84 -14.88
CA ARG A 412 23.40 16.14 -13.44
C ARG A 412 22.45 17.22 -12.93
N ARG A 413 22.12 18.20 -13.76
CA ARG A 413 21.13 19.24 -13.44
C ARG A 413 19.72 18.68 -13.40
N ILE A 414 19.35 17.87 -14.37
CA ILE A 414 18.06 17.17 -14.42
C ILE A 414 17.90 16.26 -13.19
N GLU A 415 18.92 15.48 -12.87
CA GLU A 415 18.89 14.60 -11.69
C GLU A 415 18.61 15.40 -10.40
N ARG A 416 19.26 16.53 -10.23
CA ARG A 416 19.02 17.40 -9.06
C ARG A 416 17.66 18.10 -9.10
N PHE A 417 17.20 18.49 -10.26
CA PHE A 417 15.89 19.13 -10.43
C PHE A 417 14.72 18.15 -10.23
N LEU A 418 14.96 16.84 -10.30
CA LEU A 418 13.98 15.82 -9.90
C LEU A 418 13.73 15.82 -8.39
N SER A 419 14.64 16.33 -7.58
CA SER A 419 14.41 16.52 -6.14
C SER A 419 13.37 17.61 -5.88
N GLN A 420 12.61 17.43 -4.81
CA GLN A 420 11.50 18.32 -4.47
C GLN A 420 11.25 18.31 -2.95
N ASN A 421 10.99 19.48 -2.36
CA ASN A 421 10.58 19.55 -0.97
C ASN A 421 9.19 18.96 -0.79
N THR A 422 9.03 18.14 0.25
CA THR A 422 7.75 17.54 0.61
C THR A 422 7.11 18.28 1.77
N HIS A 423 5.78 18.30 1.81
CA HIS A 423 5.02 19.00 2.86
C HIS A 423 5.24 18.37 4.24
N VAL A 424 5.24 17.04 4.30
CA VAL A 424 5.43 16.31 5.56
C VAL A 424 6.85 16.43 6.13
N ALA A 425 7.86 16.70 5.29
CA ALA A 425 9.23 16.91 5.75
C ALA A 425 9.49 18.32 6.31
N LYS A 426 8.55 19.26 6.18
CA LYS A 426 8.68 20.64 6.69
C LYS A 426 9.07 20.68 8.17
N GLN A 427 8.53 19.80 8.98
CA GLN A 427 8.87 19.70 10.41
C GLN A 427 10.35 19.40 10.68
N PHE A 428 11.04 18.73 9.75
CA PHE A 428 12.45 18.38 9.88
C PHE A 428 13.36 19.38 9.15
N THR A 429 12.92 19.87 8.00
CA THR A 429 13.75 20.73 7.11
C THR A 429 13.50 22.22 7.34
N GLY A 430 12.36 22.60 7.90
CA GLY A 430 11.94 23.99 8.02
C GLY A 430 11.53 24.64 6.69
N VAL A 431 11.53 23.89 5.58
CA VAL A 431 11.19 24.36 4.24
C VAL A 431 9.80 23.86 3.85
N ASP A 432 9.01 24.75 3.27
CA ASP A 432 7.69 24.40 2.76
C ASP A 432 7.77 23.41 1.61
N GLY A 433 6.83 22.46 1.57
CA GLY A 433 6.66 21.57 0.45
C GLY A 433 6.18 22.32 -0.79
N SER A 434 6.36 21.72 -1.95
CA SER A 434 5.91 22.27 -3.22
C SER A 434 5.05 21.28 -3.99
N ASP A 435 4.00 21.81 -4.61
CA ASP A 435 3.20 21.10 -5.61
C ASP A 435 3.55 21.68 -6.98
N VAL A 436 3.92 20.81 -7.91
CA VAL A 436 4.29 21.24 -9.25
C VAL A 436 3.33 20.60 -10.25
N PRO A 437 2.48 21.41 -10.90
CA PRO A 437 1.59 20.94 -11.97
C PRO A 437 2.38 20.25 -13.08
N LEU A 438 1.78 19.24 -13.71
CA LEU A 438 2.43 18.46 -14.76
C LEU A 438 2.90 19.36 -15.94
N ASP A 439 2.06 20.31 -16.35
CA ASP A 439 2.40 21.22 -17.47
C ASP A 439 3.63 22.06 -17.16
N GLU A 440 3.77 22.54 -15.94
CA GLU A 440 4.96 23.26 -15.47
C GLU A 440 6.19 22.35 -15.46
N SER A 441 6.03 21.10 -15.02
CA SER A 441 7.11 20.11 -15.04
C SER A 441 7.58 19.83 -16.47
N ILE A 442 6.67 19.63 -17.42
CA ILE A 442 6.98 19.41 -18.83
C ILE A 442 7.78 20.59 -19.41
N ALA A 443 7.29 21.81 -19.17
CA ALA A 443 7.97 23.02 -19.64
C ALA A 443 9.35 23.17 -19.02
N ALA A 444 9.47 22.98 -17.71
CA ALA A 444 10.71 23.13 -16.97
C ALA A 444 11.80 22.15 -17.44
N PHE A 445 11.46 20.87 -17.56
CA PHE A 445 12.43 19.86 -17.98
C PHE A 445 12.86 20.03 -19.44
N ASN A 446 11.98 20.47 -20.32
CA ASN A 446 12.35 20.81 -21.69
C ASN A 446 13.33 22.01 -21.74
N SER A 447 13.05 23.08 -21.01
CA SER A 447 13.94 24.26 -20.95
C SER A 447 15.33 23.88 -20.39
N ILE A 448 15.39 23.03 -19.38
CA ILE A 448 16.67 22.54 -18.84
C ILE A 448 17.40 21.68 -19.87
N ALA A 449 16.70 20.78 -20.54
CA ALA A 449 17.28 19.91 -21.58
C ALA A 449 17.72 20.70 -22.84
N ASP A 450 17.05 21.79 -23.15
CA ASP A 450 17.44 22.73 -24.25
C ASP A 450 18.67 23.58 -23.91
N GLY A 451 19.00 23.66 -22.61
CA GLY A 451 20.19 24.37 -22.13
C GLY A 451 19.94 25.84 -21.76
N GLU A 452 18.69 26.27 -21.62
CA GLU A 452 18.36 27.65 -21.24
C GLU A 452 19.00 28.05 -19.90
N TYR A 453 19.21 27.07 -19.01
CA TYR A 453 19.78 27.27 -17.69
C TYR A 453 21.18 26.65 -17.51
N ASP A 454 21.91 26.42 -18.60
CA ASP A 454 23.27 25.86 -18.55
C ASP A 454 24.25 26.77 -17.78
N HIS A 455 23.96 28.07 -17.69
CA HIS A 455 24.75 29.05 -16.95
C HIS A 455 24.53 29.03 -15.43
N PHE A 456 23.48 28.36 -14.95
CA PHE A 456 23.20 28.21 -13.52
C PHE A 456 24.08 27.12 -12.89
N PRO A 457 24.55 27.31 -11.64
CA PRO A 457 25.29 26.28 -10.93
C PRO A 457 24.41 25.07 -10.62
N GLU A 458 24.96 23.86 -10.61
CA GLU A 458 24.21 22.64 -10.32
C GLU A 458 23.42 22.70 -9.00
N GLN A 459 23.96 23.38 -7.99
CA GLN A 459 23.30 23.50 -6.68
C GLN A 459 21.98 24.26 -6.73
N ALA A 460 21.78 25.13 -7.72
CA ALA A 460 20.54 25.86 -7.89
C ALA A 460 19.35 24.93 -8.21
N PHE A 461 19.62 23.80 -8.83
CA PHE A 461 18.61 22.80 -9.25
C PHE A 461 18.15 21.89 -8.10
N PHE A 462 18.79 21.98 -6.96
CA PHE A 462 18.55 21.08 -5.84
C PHE A 462 17.36 21.52 -5.00
N MET A 463 16.44 20.56 -4.72
CA MET A 463 15.25 20.75 -3.90
C MET A 463 14.37 21.92 -4.34
N CYS A 464 14.20 22.09 -5.65
CA CYS A 464 13.30 23.06 -6.26
C CYS A 464 11.90 22.49 -6.44
N GLY A 465 10.89 23.37 -6.40
CA GLY A 465 9.59 23.11 -7.01
C GLY A 465 9.66 23.32 -8.54
N GLY A 466 9.18 24.47 -9.00
CA GLY A 466 9.23 24.87 -10.42
C GLY A 466 10.46 25.69 -10.81
N ILE A 467 10.40 26.27 -12.01
CA ILE A 467 11.46 27.14 -12.58
C ILE A 467 11.68 28.41 -11.74
N GLU A 468 10.65 28.94 -11.13
CA GLU A 468 10.77 30.14 -10.29
C GLU A 468 11.64 29.90 -9.06
N ASP A 469 11.53 28.72 -8.44
CA ASP A 469 12.43 28.30 -7.34
C ASP A 469 13.86 28.14 -7.83
N LEU A 470 14.06 27.57 -9.03
CA LEU A 470 15.38 27.47 -9.65
C LEU A 470 16.03 28.83 -9.81
N LYS A 471 15.29 29.82 -10.34
CA LYS A 471 15.78 31.20 -10.50
C LYS A 471 16.08 31.85 -9.17
N ALA A 472 15.21 31.63 -8.16
CA ALA A 472 15.44 32.16 -6.81
C ALA A 472 16.72 31.59 -6.20
N ASN A 473 16.91 30.26 -6.27
CA ASN A 473 18.12 29.59 -5.79
C ASN A 473 19.39 30.08 -6.52
N ALA A 474 19.31 30.24 -7.85
CA ALA A 474 20.44 30.78 -8.62
C ALA A 474 20.82 32.18 -8.18
N LYS A 475 19.83 33.04 -7.92
CA LYS A 475 20.04 34.41 -7.40
C LYS A 475 20.71 34.41 -6.02
N GLU A 476 20.29 33.53 -5.12
CA GLU A 476 20.92 33.36 -3.80
C GLU A 476 22.38 32.93 -3.93
N LEU A 477 22.71 32.14 -4.94
CA LEU A 477 24.07 31.71 -5.26
C LEU A 477 24.87 32.77 -6.06
N GLY A 478 24.30 33.94 -6.27
CA GLY A 478 25.00 35.09 -6.91
C GLY A 478 24.99 35.08 -8.43
N VAL A 479 24.12 34.30 -9.04
CA VAL A 479 23.95 34.26 -10.51
C VAL A 479 22.58 34.87 -10.88
N SER A 480 22.60 35.83 -11.79
CA SER A 480 21.39 36.53 -12.27
C SER A 480 21.00 36.12 -13.68
#